data_2f71742705e21ce357563250f9ab0c10
#
_entry.id   2f71742705e21ce357563250f9ab0c10
#
_cell.length_a   1.000
_cell.length_b   1.000
_cell.length_c   1.000
_cell.angle_alpha   90.00
_cell.angle_beta   90.00
_cell.angle_gamma   90.00
#
_symmetry.space_group_name_H-M   'P 1'
#
loop_
_entity.id
_entity.type
_entity.pdbx_description
1 polymer ?
#
loop_
_entity_poly.entity_id
_entity_poly.type
_entity_poly.pdbx_seq_one_letter_code
_entity_poly.pdbx_strand_id
1 'polypeptide(L)'
;MGKGPVVSRRLNFPLKTIKHILAKYAAWIAAVLKPLGIWGVFAIAAVDSALLGMPVDAVVVGYVYNDRTRFVFYVGMAALGSALGSIPLYLIGYLGGEEVLRKRISAARFNKIHRSFERHEFLALMLPGMFPPPFPFKLFVLAAAVFEMRFSYFLTAIFVGRLVRFTFWSLLALAFGPQIVGLVGEVVRRHFYWVLAVVVLAGGLLWLRRRQGRRQQA
;
A
#
# COMPACT_ATOMS: atom_id res chain seq x y z
N MET A 1 -44.76 24.40 -29.23
CA MET A 1 -44.24 23.62 -28.06
C MET A 1 -42.86 23.05 -28.43
N GLY A 2 -41.79 23.82 -28.13
CA GLY A 2 -40.43 23.47 -28.48
C GLY A 2 -39.77 22.78 -27.30
N LYS A 3 -39.33 21.53 -27.48
CA LYS A 3 -38.44 20.86 -26.55
C LYS A 3 -37.00 21.25 -26.88
N GLY A 4 -36.41 22.10 -26.02
CA GLY A 4 -35.00 22.44 -26.12
C GLY A 4 -34.10 21.23 -25.82
N PRO A 5 -32.90 21.16 -26.41
CA PRO A 5 -31.98 20.06 -26.17
C PRO A 5 -31.39 20.12 -24.75
N VAL A 6 -31.55 19.03 -24.00
CA VAL A 6 -30.90 18.85 -22.73
C VAL A 6 -29.39 18.62 -22.99
N VAL A 7 -28.60 19.66 -22.81
CA VAL A 7 -27.14 19.59 -22.86
C VAL A 7 -26.66 18.85 -21.62
N SER A 8 -26.47 17.53 -21.73
CA SER A 8 -25.75 16.76 -20.74
C SER A 8 -24.27 17.17 -20.80
N ARG A 9 -23.84 18.14 -19.99
CA ARG A 9 -22.43 18.41 -19.70
C ARG A 9 -21.83 17.17 -19.02
N ARG A 10 -21.34 16.24 -19.82
CA ARG A 10 -20.40 15.24 -19.32
C ARG A 10 -19.17 16.01 -18.87
N LEU A 11 -18.96 16.07 -17.56
CA LEU A 11 -17.70 16.49 -16.94
C LEU A 11 -16.62 15.47 -17.36
N ASN A 12 -16.09 15.65 -18.54
CA ASN A 12 -14.85 14.99 -18.95
C ASN A 12 -13.71 15.62 -18.15
N PHE A 13 -13.57 15.19 -16.89
CA PHE A 13 -12.36 15.44 -16.15
C PHE A 13 -11.20 14.87 -16.98
N PRO A 14 -10.20 15.68 -17.32
CA PRO A 14 -9.15 15.26 -18.24
C PRO A 14 -8.19 14.31 -17.50
N LEU A 15 -8.57 13.04 -17.40
CA LEU A 15 -7.72 11.97 -16.87
C LEU A 15 -6.31 11.96 -17.51
N LYS A 16 -6.21 12.42 -18.77
CA LYS A 16 -4.93 12.59 -19.47
C LYS A 16 -4.08 13.70 -18.84
N THR A 17 -4.69 14.83 -18.45
CA THR A 17 -3.97 15.95 -17.83
C THR A 17 -3.45 15.58 -16.44
N ILE A 18 -4.24 14.86 -15.64
CA ILE A 18 -3.82 14.39 -14.31
C ILE A 18 -2.66 13.41 -14.44
N LYS A 19 -2.74 12.44 -15.38
CA LYS A 19 -1.64 11.52 -15.66
C LYS A 19 -0.37 12.25 -16.11
N HIS A 20 -0.50 13.26 -16.96
CA HIS A 20 0.64 14.05 -17.43
C HIS A 20 1.30 14.85 -16.30
N ILE A 21 0.49 15.49 -15.44
CA ILE A 21 0.98 16.21 -14.26
C ILE A 21 1.69 15.25 -13.32
N LEU A 22 1.08 14.10 -12.98
CA LEU A 22 1.69 13.09 -12.12
C LEU A 22 3.00 12.55 -12.70
N ALA A 23 3.05 12.27 -14.01
CA ALA A 23 4.25 11.83 -14.69
C ALA A 23 5.37 12.89 -14.66
N LYS A 24 5.01 14.18 -14.84
CA LYS A 24 5.95 15.30 -14.77
C LYS A 24 6.53 15.48 -13.36
N TYR A 25 5.69 15.37 -12.32
CA TYR A 25 6.13 15.40 -10.93
C TYR A 25 7.01 14.19 -10.58
N ALA A 26 6.65 13.01 -11.01
CA ALA A 26 7.46 11.81 -10.80
C ALA A 26 8.83 11.91 -11.50
N ALA A 27 8.86 12.42 -12.74
CA ALA A 27 10.11 12.66 -13.48
C ALA A 27 10.98 13.74 -12.82
N TRP A 28 10.38 14.83 -12.32
CA TRP A 28 11.09 15.89 -11.62
C TRP A 28 11.69 15.37 -10.30
N ILE A 29 10.91 14.65 -9.50
CA ILE A 29 11.37 14.02 -8.25
C ILE A 29 12.51 13.04 -8.55
N ALA A 30 12.37 12.20 -9.58
CA ALA A 30 13.40 11.27 -10.00
C ALA A 30 14.69 12.01 -10.43
N ALA A 31 14.57 13.11 -11.16
CA ALA A 31 15.71 13.94 -11.60
C ALA A 31 16.45 14.59 -10.43
N VAL A 32 15.72 15.12 -9.45
CA VAL A 32 16.30 15.76 -8.25
C VAL A 32 16.97 14.73 -7.33
N LEU A 33 16.39 13.54 -7.21
CA LEU A 33 16.86 12.52 -6.28
C LEU A 33 17.86 11.54 -6.90
N LYS A 34 17.95 11.49 -8.24
CA LYS A 34 18.92 10.64 -8.96
C LYS A 34 20.38 10.89 -8.54
N PRO A 35 20.86 12.14 -8.34
CA PRO A 35 22.22 12.39 -7.87
C PRO A 35 22.46 11.98 -6.42
N LEU A 36 21.42 11.85 -5.60
CA LEU A 36 21.51 11.43 -4.20
C LEU A 36 21.69 9.90 -4.02
N GLY A 37 21.60 9.11 -5.08
CA GLY A 37 21.83 7.68 -5.06
C GLY A 37 20.97 6.95 -4.01
N ILE A 38 21.62 6.27 -3.06
CA ILE A 38 20.96 5.49 -2.00
C ILE A 38 20.06 6.36 -1.11
N TRP A 39 20.48 7.56 -0.76
CA TRP A 39 19.69 8.51 0.04
C TRP A 39 18.45 9.02 -0.73
N GLY A 40 18.56 9.14 -2.04
CA GLY A 40 17.42 9.48 -2.90
C GLY A 40 16.32 8.43 -2.83
N VAL A 41 16.70 7.16 -2.88
CA VAL A 41 15.75 6.02 -2.75
C VAL A 41 15.06 6.04 -1.38
N PHE A 42 15.83 6.27 -0.31
CA PHE A 42 15.28 6.43 1.04
C PHE A 42 14.26 7.56 1.12
N ALA A 43 14.62 8.76 0.64
CA ALA A 43 13.76 9.93 0.69
C ALA A 43 12.45 9.75 -0.09
N ILE A 44 12.52 9.19 -1.32
CA ILE A 44 11.32 8.89 -2.13
C ILE A 44 10.40 7.91 -1.40
N ALA A 45 10.97 6.84 -0.83
CA ALA A 45 10.20 5.83 -0.14
C ALA A 45 9.55 6.37 1.14
N ALA A 46 10.22 7.27 1.85
CA ALA A 46 9.68 7.95 3.03
C ALA A 46 8.51 8.88 2.66
N VAL A 47 8.67 9.71 1.64
CA VAL A 47 7.62 10.63 1.16
C VAL A 47 6.41 9.86 0.62
N ASP A 48 6.61 8.77 -0.12
CA ASP A 48 5.52 7.92 -0.60
C ASP A 48 4.69 7.35 0.54
N SER A 49 5.37 6.81 1.54
CA SER A 49 4.70 6.20 2.70
C SER A 49 3.93 7.23 3.53
N ALA A 50 4.46 8.46 3.66
CA ALA A 50 3.82 9.54 4.39
C ALA A 50 2.56 10.07 3.68
N LEU A 51 2.65 10.38 2.37
CA LEU A 51 1.67 11.23 1.71
C LEU A 51 1.08 10.70 0.39
N LEU A 52 1.83 10.09 -0.54
CA LEU A 52 1.49 10.23 -1.96
C LEU A 52 1.26 8.95 -2.74
N GLY A 53 1.34 7.77 -2.44
CA GLY A 53 1.10 6.62 -3.35
C GLY A 53 1.85 6.74 -4.69
N MET A 54 3.14 7.12 -4.62
CA MET A 54 4.02 7.18 -5.78
C MET A 54 4.42 5.76 -6.25
N PRO A 55 4.78 5.59 -7.53
CA PRO A 55 5.26 4.30 -8.03
C PRO A 55 6.71 4.04 -7.56
N VAL A 56 6.93 3.97 -6.24
CA VAL A 56 8.26 3.75 -5.63
C VAL A 56 8.89 2.46 -6.10
N ASP A 57 8.08 1.42 -6.36
CA ASP A 57 8.58 0.15 -6.90
C ASP A 57 9.37 0.34 -8.19
N ALA A 58 8.85 1.16 -9.12
CA ALA A 58 9.52 1.45 -10.38
C ALA A 58 10.82 2.23 -10.17
N VAL A 59 10.86 3.12 -9.18
CA VAL A 59 12.06 3.88 -8.85
C VAL A 59 13.13 2.96 -8.26
N VAL A 60 12.80 2.15 -7.26
CA VAL A 60 13.73 1.19 -6.65
C VAL A 60 14.29 0.23 -7.69
N VAL A 61 13.40 -0.33 -8.52
CA VAL A 61 13.78 -1.21 -9.63
C VAL A 61 14.73 -0.52 -10.61
N GLY A 62 14.46 0.74 -10.96
CA GLY A 62 15.32 1.53 -11.85
C GLY A 62 16.74 1.68 -11.29
N TYR A 63 16.88 1.98 -9.99
CA TYR A 63 18.19 2.06 -9.34
C TYR A 63 18.91 0.71 -9.30
N VAL A 64 18.22 -0.34 -8.91
CA VAL A 64 18.77 -1.70 -8.87
C VAL A 64 19.19 -2.19 -10.25
N TYR A 65 18.40 -1.90 -11.29
CA TYR A 65 18.72 -2.30 -12.65
C TYR A 65 19.97 -1.62 -13.20
N ASN A 66 20.15 -0.33 -12.86
CA ASN A 66 21.31 0.45 -13.28
C ASN A 66 22.58 0.11 -12.50
N ASP A 67 22.46 -0.27 -11.22
CA ASP A 67 23.58 -0.63 -10.36
C ASP A 67 23.24 -1.87 -9.53
N ARG A 68 23.51 -3.04 -10.11
CA ARG A 68 23.22 -4.35 -9.50
C ARG A 68 24.08 -4.63 -8.28
N THR A 69 25.26 -4.03 -8.19
CA THR A 69 26.22 -4.28 -7.09
C THR A 69 25.69 -3.74 -5.76
N ARG A 70 24.87 -2.70 -5.80
CA ARG A 70 24.27 -2.05 -4.63
C ARG A 70 22.79 -2.47 -4.37
N PHE A 71 22.37 -3.58 -4.94
CA PHE A 71 21.01 -4.12 -4.80
C PHE A 71 20.49 -4.08 -3.36
N VAL A 72 21.25 -4.68 -2.42
CA VAL A 72 20.85 -4.80 -1.01
C VAL A 72 20.69 -3.43 -0.36
N PHE A 73 21.56 -2.48 -0.69
CA PHE A 73 21.50 -1.12 -0.16
C PHE A 73 20.28 -0.36 -0.67
N TYR A 74 19.95 -0.43 -1.96
CA TYR A 74 18.77 0.23 -2.51
C TYR A 74 17.48 -0.33 -1.91
N VAL A 75 17.35 -1.64 -1.84
CA VAL A 75 16.18 -2.31 -1.29
C VAL A 75 16.04 -2.06 0.22
N GLY A 76 17.15 -2.16 0.97
CA GLY A 76 17.17 -1.89 2.40
C GLY A 76 16.80 -0.45 2.74
N MET A 77 17.38 0.52 2.02
CA MET A 77 17.09 1.95 2.23
C MET A 77 15.67 2.33 1.81
N ALA A 78 15.13 1.72 0.75
CA ALA A 78 13.72 1.89 0.39
C ALA A 78 12.78 1.38 1.49
N ALA A 79 13.09 0.20 2.05
CA ALA A 79 12.30 -0.38 3.13
C ALA A 79 12.38 0.47 4.41
N LEU A 80 13.58 0.94 4.78
CA LEU A 80 13.79 1.85 5.91
C LEU A 80 13.04 3.17 5.71
N GLY A 81 13.18 3.79 4.55
CA GLY A 81 12.46 5.01 4.20
C GLY A 81 10.95 4.83 4.30
N SER A 82 10.41 3.72 3.78
CA SER A 82 8.99 3.40 3.88
C SER A 82 8.52 3.22 5.33
N ALA A 83 9.30 2.55 6.17
CA ALA A 83 8.96 2.35 7.58
C ALA A 83 8.93 3.69 8.33
N LEU A 84 9.99 4.49 8.22
CA LEU A 84 10.07 5.80 8.86
C LEU A 84 9.05 6.79 8.30
N GLY A 85 8.81 6.77 6.99
CA GLY A 85 7.79 7.60 6.35
C GLY A 85 6.35 7.27 6.75
N SER A 86 6.11 6.10 7.35
CA SER A 86 4.79 5.72 7.86
C SER A 86 4.51 6.26 9.26
N ILE A 87 5.51 6.80 9.96
CA ILE A 87 5.38 7.32 11.35
C ILE A 87 4.34 8.44 11.46
N PRO A 88 4.32 9.47 10.59
CA PRO A 88 3.30 10.52 10.69
C PRO A 88 1.87 9.97 10.62
N LEU A 89 1.64 8.99 9.74
CA LEU A 89 0.32 8.38 9.58
C LEU A 89 -0.05 7.53 10.82
N TYR A 90 0.93 6.84 11.41
CA TYR A 90 0.76 6.13 12.67
C TYR A 90 0.40 7.09 13.81
N LEU A 91 1.12 8.21 13.95
CA LEU A 91 0.85 9.21 14.98
C LEU A 91 -0.55 9.82 14.84
N ILE A 92 -0.98 10.14 13.63
CA ILE A 92 -2.35 10.65 13.36
C ILE A 92 -3.40 9.62 13.82
N GLY A 93 -3.20 8.34 13.50
CA GLY A 93 -4.10 7.27 13.92
C GLY A 93 -4.11 7.05 15.43
N TYR A 94 -2.94 7.11 16.06
CA TYR A 94 -2.76 6.92 17.50
C TYR A 94 -3.39 8.05 18.34
N LEU A 95 -3.21 9.32 17.92
CA LEU A 95 -3.68 10.49 18.67
C LEU A 95 -5.20 10.73 18.59
N GLY A 96 -5.88 10.23 17.57
CA GLY A 96 -7.31 10.54 17.40
C GLY A 96 -8.18 9.41 16.87
N GLY A 97 -7.57 8.31 16.44
CA GLY A 97 -8.28 7.27 15.72
C GLY A 97 -9.20 6.40 16.57
N GLU A 98 -8.84 6.11 17.80
CA GLU A 98 -9.65 5.27 18.70
C GLU A 98 -10.99 5.92 19.02
N GLU A 99 -10.97 7.19 19.40
CA GLU A 99 -12.20 7.92 19.76
C GLU A 99 -13.17 8.04 18.57
N VAL A 100 -12.64 8.30 17.37
CA VAL A 100 -13.45 8.36 16.16
C VAL A 100 -14.02 7.00 15.81
N LEU A 101 -13.26 5.93 15.98
CA LEU A 101 -13.71 4.57 15.68
C LEU A 101 -14.74 4.07 16.69
N ARG A 102 -14.56 4.34 17.98
CA ARG A 102 -15.51 3.99 19.04
C ARG A 102 -16.86 4.68 18.87
N LYS A 103 -16.89 5.89 18.33
CA LYS A 103 -18.14 6.60 18.00
C LYS A 103 -18.88 5.97 16.80
N ARG A 104 -18.19 5.21 15.93
CA ARG A 104 -18.74 4.67 14.68
C ARG A 104 -19.11 3.19 14.74
N ILE A 105 -18.53 2.41 15.66
CA ILE A 105 -18.79 0.99 15.80
C ILE A 105 -19.13 0.62 17.24
N SER A 106 -19.95 -0.44 17.43
CA SER A 106 -20.31 -0.91 18.77
C SER A 106 -19.08 -1.44 19.51
N ALA A 107 -19.06 -1.26 20.86
CA ALA A 107 -17.97 -1.72 21.72
C ALA A 107 -17.67 -3.22 21.56
N ALA A 108 -18.71 -4.06 21.39
CA ALA A 108 -18.52 -5.49 21.16
C ALA A 108 -17.80 -5.79 19.84
N ARG A 109 -18.07 -5.02 18.79
CA ARG A 109 -17.42 -5.16 17.48
C ARG A 109 -15.99 -4.64 17.54
N PHE A 110 -15.76 -3.51 18.21
CA PHE A 110 -14.43 -2.95 18.46
C PHE A 110 -13.54 -3.98 19.17
N ASN A 111 -13.98 -4.50 20.34
CA ASN A 111 -13.22 -5.47 21.13
C ASN A 111 -12.94 -6.79 20.38
N LYS A 112 -13.83 -7.19 19.47
CA LYS A 112 -13.62 -8.39 18.65
C LYS A 112 -12.52 -8.16 17.61
N ILE A 113 -12.52 -7.00 16.95
CA ILE A 113 -11.51 -6.64 15.94
C ILE A 113 -10.16 -6.43 16.63
N HIS A 114 -10.14 -5.72 17.76
CA HIS A 114 -8.95 -5.47 18.58
C HIS A 114 -8.25 -6.79 18.98
N ARG A 115 -8.99 -7.73 19.60
CA ARG A 115 -8.45 -9.06 19.96
C ARG A 115 -7.98 -9.88 18.75
N SER A 116 -8.62 -9.73 17.60
CA SER A 116 -8.20 -10.42 16.38
C SER A 116 -6.91 -9.82 15.83
N PHE A 117 -6.73 -8.50 15.98
CA PHE A 117 -5.54 -7.78 15.56
C PHE A 117 -4.36 -8.11 16.49
N GLU A 118 -4.53 -8.05 17.80
CA GLU A 118 -3.49 -8.39 18.81
C GLU A 118 -2.89 -9.79 18.58
N ARG A 119 -3.73 -10.73 18.19
CA ARG A 119 -3.28 -12.12 17.98
C ARG A 119 -2.30 -12.30 16.83
N HIS A 120 -2.33 -11.41 15.83
CA HIS A 120 -1.55 -11.50 14.61
C HIS A 120 -1.08 -10.11 14.14
N GLU A 121 -0.83 -9.18 15.06
CA GLU A 121 -0.55 -7.77 14.74
C GLU A 121 0.60 -7.59 13.73
N PHE A 122 1.67 -8.37 13.87
CA PHE A 122 2.80 -8.32 12.95
C PHE A 122 2.39 -8.70 11.52
N LEU A 123 1.71 -9.85 11.36
CA LEU A 123 1.27 -10.35 10.05
C LEU A 123 0.15 -9.47 9.45
N ALA A 124 -0.72 -8.92 10.30
CA ALA A 124 -1.81 -8.05 9.88
C ALA A 124 -1.31 -6.77 9.19
N LEU A 125 -0.08 -6.34 9.48
CA LEU A 125 0.54 -5.18 8.84
C LEU A 125 1.60 -5.58 7.80
N MET A 126 2.38 -6.63 8.05
CA MET A 126 3.41 -7.11 7.14
C MET A 126 2.83 -7.57 5.80
N LEU A 127 1.78 -8.43 5.84
CA LEU A 127 1.18 -8.97 4.62
C LEU A 127 0.63 -7.87 3.69
N PRO A 128 -0.20 -6.90 4.15
CA PRO A 128 -0.61 -5.78 3.32
C PRO A 128 0.55 -4.95 2.76
N GLY A 129 1.66 -4.86 3.51
CA GLY A 129 2.88 -4.17 3.08
C GLY A 129 3.59 -4.82 1.88
N MET A 130 3.39 -6.12 1.67
CA MET A 130 3.95 -6.87 0.55
C MET A 130 3.18 -6.66 -0.77
N PHE A 131 1.89 -6.29 -0.69
CA PHE A 131 1.08 -6.15 -1.90
C PHE A 131 1.38 -4.85 -2.65
N PRO A 132 1.40 -4.90 -4.01
CA PRO A 132 1.56 -3.70 -4.82
C PRO A 132 0.31 -2.80 -4.77
N PRO A 133 0.43 -1.49 -5.13
CA PRO A 133 -0.74 -0.67 -5.37
C PRO A 133 -1.64 -1.31 -6.44
N PRO A 134 -2.96 -1.25 -6.32
CA PRO A 134 -3.75 -0.29 -5.53
C PRO A 134 -4.21 -0.78 -4.14
N PHE A 135 -3.50 -1.72 -3.51
CA PHE A 135 -3.89 -2.24 -2.20
C PHE A 135 -3.90 -1.12 -1.14
N PRO A 136 -4.97 -0.97 -0.33
CA PRO A 136 -5.13 0.15 0.60
C PRO A 136 -4.28 0.01 1.86
N PHE A 137 -2.96 -0.14 1.70
CA PHE A 137 -2.00 -0.34 2.79
C PHE A 137 -2.11 0.72 3.91
N LYS A 138 -2.39 1.98 3.53
CA LYS A 138 -2.52 3.09 4.51
C LYS A 138 -3.66 2.89 5.51
N LEU A 139 -4.73 2.20 5.12
CA LEU A 139 -5.80 1.84 6.05
C LEU A 139 -5.34 0.85 7.12
N PHE A 140 -4.44 -0.06 6.77
CA PHE A 140 -3.84 -1.00 7.73
C PHE A 140 -2.88 -0.30 8.68
N VAL A 141 -2.12 0.70 8.20
CA VAL A 141 -1.29 1.56 9.04
C VAL A 141 -2.12 2.33 10.06
N LEU A 142 -3.23 2.95 9.61
CA LEU A 142 -4.17 3.62 10.52
C LEU A 142 -4.82 2.64 11.50
N ALA A 143 -5.22 1.46 11.06
CA ALA A 143 -5.78 0.43 11.92
C ALA A 143 -4.78 -0.02 12.99
N ALA A 144 -3.52 -0.23 12.61
CA ALA A 144 -2.45 -0.59 13.55
C ALA A 144 -2.27 0.48 14.64
N ALA A 145 -2.36 1.76 14.26
CA ALA A 145 -2.28 2.88 15.19
C ALA A 145 -3.49 2.97 16.13
N VAL A 146 -4.70 2.82 15.58
CA VAL A 146 -5.97 2.85 16.35
C VAL A 146 -6.07 1.70 17.34
N PHE A 147 -5.48 0.55 17.00
CA PHE A 147 -5.43 -0.62 17.88
C PHE A 147 -4.18 -0.65 18.77
N GLU A 148 -3.48 0.46 18.89
CA GLU A 148 -2.33 0.67 19.76
C GLU A 148 -1.22 -0.38 19.59
N MET A 149 -0.99 -0.83 18.34
CA MET A 149 0.11 -1.75 18.03
C MET A 149 1.42 -1.19 18.57
N ARG A 150 2.25 -2.02 19.18
CA ARG A 150 3.56 -1.62 19.69
C ARG A 150 4.39 -1.01 18.57
N PHE A 151 4.94 0.18 18.81
CA PHE A 151 5.68 0.95 17.81
C PHE A 151 6.84 0.18 17.16
N SER A 152 7.56 -0.62 17.92
CA SER A 152 8.64 -1.47 17.39
C SER A 152 8.12 -2.55 16.43
N TYR A 153 7.01 -3.21 16.78
CA TYR A 153 6.35 -4.19 15.90
C TYR A 153 5.80 -3.53 14.64
N PHE A 154 5.23 -2.33 14.79
CA PHE A 154 4.76 -1.52 13.67
C PHE A 154 5.87 -1.24 12.65
N LEU A 155 7.01 -0.69 13.11
CA LEU A 155 8.13 -0.37 12.23
C LEU A 155 8.74 -1.62 11.59
N THR A 156 8.95 -2.68 12.37
CA THR A 156 9.53 -3.92 11.86
C THR A 156 8.61 -4.64 10.87
N ALA A 157 7.28 -4.64 11.11
CA ALA A 157 6.32 -5.25 10.19
C ALA A 157 6.30 -4.53 8.83
N ILE A 158 6.31 -3.18 8.84
CA ILE A 158 6.40 -2.41 7.60
C ILE A 158 7.73 -2.64 6.91
N PHE A 159 8.84 -2.55 7.66
CA PHE A 159 10.17 -2.76 7.11
C PHE A 159 10.29 -4.12 6.41
N VAL A 160 9.91 -5.21 7.07
CA VAL A 160 9.97 -6.57 6.50
C VAL A 160 9.03 -6.72 5.31
N GLY A 161 7.78 -6.25 5.41
CA GLY A 161 6.83 -6.32 4.31
C GLY A 161 7.32 -5.58 3.07
N ARG A 162 7.88 -4.37 3.24
CA ARG A 162 8.45 -3.57 2.16
C ARG A 162 9.75 -4.16 1.63
N LEU A 163 10.60 -4.70 2.49
CA LEU A 163 11.83 -5.38 2.10
C LEU A 163 11.53 -6.55 1.15
N VAL A 164 10.62 -7.43 1.52
CA VAL A 164 10.18 -8.56 0.68
C VAL A 164 9.61 -8.06 -0.65
N ARG A 165 8.75 -7.06 -0.61
CA ARG A 165 8.14 -6.47 -1.81
C ARG A 165 9.19 -5.90 -2.76
N PHE A 166 10.07 -5.01 -2.29
CA PHE A 166 11.10 -4.39 -3.13
C PHE A 166 12.12 -5.41 -3.65
N THR A 167 12.48 -6.42 -2.82
CA THR A 167 13.31 -7.55 -3.25
C THR A 167 12.66 -8.30 -4.40
N PHE A 168 11.38 -8.68 -4.24
CA PHE A 168 10.65 -9.41 -5.27
C PHE A 168 10.60 -8.67 -6.61
N TRP A 169 10.20 -7.38 -6.59
CA TRP A 169 10.12 -6.58 -7.81
C TRP A 169 11.49 -6.34 -8.46
N SER A 170 12.51 -6.12 -7.64
CA SER A 170 13.88 -5.92 -8.14
C SER A 170 14.45 -7.19 -8.75
N LEU A 171 14.25 -8.36 -8.15
CA LEU A 171 14.67 -9.63 -8.72
C LEU A 171 13.92 -9.94 -10.02
N LEU A 172 12.62 -9.69 -10.05
CA LEU A 172 11.82 -9.87 -11.25
C LEU A 172 12.32 -8.99 -12.41
N ALA A 173 12.67 -7.74 -12.11
CA ALA A 173 13.21 -6.82 -13.10
C ALA A 173 14.63 -7.18 -13.54
N LEU A 174 15.46 -7.74 -12.67
CA LEU A 174 16.78 -8.23 -13.04
C LEU A 174 16.71 -9.45 -13.95
N ALA A 175 15.69 -10.31 -13.78
CA ALA A 175 15.49 -11.51 -14.59
C ALA A 175 14.84 -11.21 -15.96
N PHE A 176 13.84 -10.33 -16.00
CA PHE A 176 12.99 -10.10 -17.19
C PHE A 176 13.06 -8.68 -17.76
N GLY A 177 13.87 -7.81 -17.18
CA GLY A 177 13.96 -6.40 -17.54
C GLY A 177 12.97 -5.49 -16.79
N PRO A 178 13.26 -4.17 -16.72
CA PRO A 178 12.48 -3.23 -15.88
C PRO A 178 11.05 -3.00 -16.41
N GLN A 179 10.77 -3.30 -17.68
CA GLN A 179 9.44 -3.15 -18.27
C GLN A 179 8.39 -4.08 -17.64
N ILE A 180 8.84 -5.23 -17.07
CA ILE A 180 7.95 -6.20 -16.43
C ILE A 180 7.18 -5.57 -15.25
N VAL A 181 7.79 -4.65 -14.51
CA VAL A 181 7.15 -3.95 -13.38
C VAL A 181 5.95 -3.12 -13.86
N GLY A 182 6.12 -2.45 -15.00
CA GLY A 182 5.02 -1.69 -15.63
C GLY A 182 3.91 -2.59 -16.12
N LEU A 183 4.24 -3.66 -16.83
CA LEU A 183 3.28 -4.63 -17.37
C LEU A 183 2.47 -5.32 -16.27
N VAL A 184 3.15 -5.86 -15.27
CA VAL A 184 2.47 -6.54 -14.15
C VAL A 184 1.64 -5.54 -13.34
N GLY A 185 2.16 -4.33 -13.08
CA GLY A 185 1.42 -3.27 -12.42
C GLY A 185 0.14 -2.87 -13.18
N GLU A 186 0.18 -2.86 -14.50
CA GLU A 186 -0.99 -2.56 -15.33
C GLU A 186 -2.01 -3.70 -15.33
N VAL A 187 -1.55 -4.95 -15.42
CA VAL A 187 -2.41 -6.15 -15.33
C VAL A 187 -3.08 -6.21 -13.95
N VAL A 188 -2.32 -6.04 -12.87
CA VAL A 188 -2.88 -6.01 -11.50
C VAL A 188 -3.91 -4.89 -11.35
N ARG A 189 -3.63 -3.68 -11.85
CA ARG A 189 -4.56 -2.56 -11.78
C ARG A 189 -5.82 -2.79 -12.63
N ARG A 190 -5.68 -3.37 -13.83
CA ARG A 190 -6.80 -3.67 -14.72
C ARG A 190 -7.72 -4.74 -14.16
N HIS A 191 -7.14 -5.73 -13.50
CA HIS A 191 -7.88 -6.86 -12.90
C HIS A 191 -8.10 -6.72 -11.39
N PHE A 192 -7.76 -5.57 -10.81
CA PHE A 192 -7.83 -5.33 -9.36
C PHE A 192 -9.23 -5.66 -8.79
N TYR A 193 -10.29 -5.24 -9.46
CA TYR A 193 -11.66 -5.54 -9.03
C TYR A 193 -11.96 -7.03 -9.06
N TRP A 194 -11.42 -7.77 -10.02
CA TRP A 194 -11.55 -9.22 -10.09
C TRP A 194 -10.75 -9.92 -9.00
N VAL A 195 -9.52 -9.49 -8.77
CA VAL A 195 -8.67 -10.01 -7.68
C VAL A 195 -9.31 -9.72 -6.33
N LEU A 196 -9.80 -8.51 -6.13
CA LEU A 196 -10.53 -8.12 -4.91
C LEU A 196 -11.80 -8.94 -4.72
N ALA A 197 -12.59 -9.15 -5.78
CA ALA A 197 -13.78 -9.98 -5.76
C ALA A 197 -13.47 -11.43 -5.38
N VAL A 198 -12.42 -12.02 -5.96
CA VAL A 198 -11.98 -13.38 -5.64
C VAL A 198 -11.52 -13.49 -4.19
N VAL A 199 -10.75 -12.53 -3.69
CA VAL A 199 -10.28 -12.50 -2.29
C VAL A 199 -11.46 -12.36 -1.32
N VAL A 200 -12.41 -11.48 -1.62
CA VAL A 200 -13.62 -11.29 -0.81
C VAL A 200 -14.50 -12.54 -0.83
N LEU A 201 -14.70 -13.15 -1.99
CA LEU A 201 -15.46 -14.39 -2.12
C LEU A 201 -14.77 -15.55 -1.39
N ALA A 202 -13.46 -15.73 -1.56
CA ALA A 202 -12.70 -16.77 -0.87
C ALA A 202 -12.73 -16.57 0.65
N GLY A 203 -12.51 -15.34 1.12
CA GLY A 203 -12.62 -14.97 2.53
C GLY A 203 -14.02 -15.18 3.10
N GLY A 204 -15.06 -14.82 2.34
CA GLY A 204 -16.46 -15.06 2.68
C GLY A 204 -16.82 -16.54 2.78
N LEU A 205 -16.36 -17.35 1.81
CA LEU A 205 -16.55 -18.80 1.81
C LEU A 205 -15.85 -19.49 2.98
N LEU A 206 -14.61 -19.09 3.28
CA LEU A 206 -13.87 -19.61 4.45
C LEU A 206 -14.55 -19.22 5.77
N TRP A 207 -15.08 -18.01 5.85
CA TRP A 207 -15.83 -17.56 7.00
C TRP A 207 -17.14 -18.30 7.18
N LEU A 208 -17.89 -18.56 6.10
CA LEU A 208 -19.11 -19.36 6.10
C LEU A 208 -18.84 -20.80 6.51
N ARG A 209 -17.80 -21.44 5.97
CA ARG A 209 -17.39 -22.80 6.36
C ARG A 209 -17.03 -22.88 7.84
N ARG A 210 -16.31 -21.90 8.37
CA ARG A 210 -15.98 -21.84 9.81
C ARG A 210 -17.23 -21.62 10.69
N ARG A 211 -18.24 -20.92 10.18
CA ARG A 211 -19.51 -20.71 10.89
C ARG A 211 -20.36 -21.98 10.93
N GLN A 212 -20.40 -22.74 9.86
CA GLN A 212 -21.15 -24.00 9.77
C GLN A 212 -20.54 -25.09 10.67
N GLY A 213 -19.22 -25.22 10.71
CA GLY A 213 -18.54 -26.17 11.60
C GLY A 213 -18.75 -25.91 13.10
N ARG A 214 -19.02 -24.66 13.50
CA ARG A 214 -19.37 -24.33 14.90
C ARG A 214 -20.82 -24.58 15.28
N ARG A 215 -21.71 -24.72 14.29
CA ARG A 215 -23.13 -25.06 14.55
C ARG A 215 -23.39 -26.57 14.67
N GLN A 216 -22.44 -27.39 14.25
CA GLN A 216 -22.55 -28.87 14.37
C GLN A 216 -21.92 -29.41 15.67
N GLN A 217 -21.28 -28.53 16.48
CA GLN A 217 -20.68 -28.92 17.76
C GLN A 217 -21.41 -28.30 18.97
N ALA A 218 -22.55 -27.66 18.77
CA ALA A 218 -23.48 -27.17 19.79
C ALA A 218 -24.82 -27.90 19.70
#